data_125cf67dbdc8d869abe1290366e12898
#
_entry.id   125cf67dbdc8d869abe1290366e12898
#
_cell.length_a   1.000
_cell.length_b   1.000
_cell.length_c   1.000
_cell.angle_alpha   90.00
_cell.angle_beta   90.00
_cell.angle_gamma   90.00
#
_symmetry.space_group_name_H-M   'P 1'
#
loop_
_entity.id
_entity.type
_entity.pdbx_description
1 polymer ?
#
loop_
_entity_poly.entity_id
_entity_poly.type
_entity_poly.pdbx_seq_one_letter_code
_entity_poly.pdbx_strand_id
1 'polypeptide(L)'
;MIDLLKQELPAHYGLHRSVVEVPAECTDELRFDLADGHDTMIVAYGSGNVSFDRSCRTIVQVIGYEGYLNGWAGTGFERGRLRCDFIVYDAEKNGFFILNEQTSATGSIRNLQKPILDKKTGNVRFPGGKYEKVEAQLIETLRTLKAVPDIETFMEKFVRKVCLMSYILTCREEKDEVSEARCTFTVRYRQVEARETGEDGALLVCPGLNAEGFEYRRISHGYSFCPEG
;
A
#
# COMPACT_ATOMS: atom_id res chain seq x y z
N MET A 1 3.50 -10.97 -13.82
CA MET A 1 3.15 -9.56 -13.51
C MET A 1 4.15 -8.57 -14.06
N ILE A 2 5.44 -8.73 -13.83
CA ILE A 2 6.48 -7.81 -14.33
C ILE A 2 6.39 -7.61 -15.85
N ASP A 3 6.31 -8.70 -16.63
CA ASP A 3 6.21 -8.61 -18.09
C ASP A 3 4.90 -7.96 -18.55
N LEU A 4 3.81 -8.20 -17.83
CA LEU A 4 2.53 -7.55 -18.11
C LEU A 4 2.59 -6.03 -17.89
N LEU A 5 3.27 -5.58 -16.83
CA LEU A 5 3.51 -4.15 -16.61
C LEU A 5 4.46 -3.54 -17.64
N LYS A 6 5.43 -4.31 -18.18
CA LYS A 6 6.36 -3.84 -19.22
C LYS A 6 5.74 -3.76 -20.61
N GLN A 7 4.80 -4.64 -20.93
CA GLN A 7 4.29 -4.82 -22.29
C GLN A 7 2.81 -4.47 -22.39
N GLU A 8 1.94 -5.14 -21.64
CA GLU A 8 0.50 -5.05 -21.82
C GLU A 8 -0.09 -3.75 -21.29
N LEU A 9 0.37 -3.27 -20.13
CA LEU A 9 -0.13 -2.02 -19.56
C LEU A 9 0.23 -0.82 -20.46
N PRO A 10 1.47 -0.65 -20.92
CA PRO A 10 1.80 0.42 -21.87
C PRO A 10 1.04 0.31 -23.19
N ALA A 11 0.90 -0.89 -23.73
CA ALA A 11 0.15 -1.12 -24.98
C ALA A 11 -1.32 -0.71 -24.81
N HIS A 12 -1.97 -1.12 -23.72
CA HIS A 12 -3.37 -0.80 -23.42
C HIS A 12 -3.60 0.71 -23.32
N TYR A 13 -2.70 1.44 -22.67
CA TYR A 13 -2.82 2.89 -22.46
C TYR A 13 -2.17 3.73 -23.56
N GLY A 14 -1.67 3.11 -24.63
CA GLY A 14 -1.03 3.82 -25.76
C GLY A 14 0.23 4.57 -25.35
N LEU A 15 1.02 4.02 -24.44
CA LEU A 15 2.24 4.64 -23.94
C LEU A 15 3.41 4.30 -24.85
N HIS A 16 3.88 5.27 -25.63
CA HIS A 16 4.95 5.11 -26.61
C HIS A 16 6.29 5.63 -26.10
N ARG A 17 6.77 5.14 -24.96
CA ARG A 17 8.10 5.49 -24.44
C ARG A 17 9.02 4.28 -24.49
N SER A 18 10.32 4.54 -24.60
CA SER A 18 11.34 3.51 -24.34
C SER A 18 11.10 2.86 -22.97
N VAL A 19 11.36 1.58 -22.89
CA VAL A 19 11.06 0.70 -21.76
C VAL A 19 11.23 1.39 -20.39
N VAL A 20 10.14 1.45 -19.64
CA VAL A 20 10.19 1.85 -18.23
C VAL A 20 10.51 0.61 -17.41
N GLU A 21 11.52 0.71 -16.58
CA GLU A 21 11.90 -0.38 -15.67
C GLU A 21 10.80 -0.57 -14.61
N VAL A 22 10.51 -1.82 -14.30
CA VAL A 22 9.59 -2.19 -13.21
C VAL A 22 10.45 -2.48 -11.99
N PRO A 23 10.47 -1.62 -10.97
CA PRO A 23 11.18 -1.90 -9.72
C PRO A 23 10.60 -3.17 -9.09
N ALA A 24 11.42 -4.21 -8.94
CA ALA A 24 10.94 -5.49 -8.45
C ALA A 24 12.02 -6.21 -7.65
N GLU A 25 11.61 -6.79 -6.52
CA GLU A 25 12.46 -7.63 -5.65
C GLU A 25 11.70 -8.89 -5.29
N CYS A 26 12.41 -9.93 -4.85
CA CYS A 26 11.78 -11.15 -4.38
C CYS A 26 12.43 -11.65 -3.09
N THR A 27 11.66 -12.41 -2.30
CA THR A 27 12.13 -13.07 -1.08
C THR A 27 11.40 -14.41 -0.86
N ASP A 28 12.06 -15.37 -0.24
CA ASP A 28 11.46 -16.57 0.30
C ASP A 28 11.42 -16.58 1.84
N GLU A 29 11.82 -15.48 2.45
CA GLU A 29 11.83 -15.35 3.91
C GLU A 29 10.40 -15.45 4.48
N LEU A 30 10.27 -16.14 5.62
CA LEU A 30 8.98 -16.24 6.33
C LEU A 30 8.58 -14.91 6.96
N ARG A 31 9.57 -14.09 7.33
CA ARG A 31 9.36 -12.78 7.93
C ARG A 31 10.20 -11.73 7.23
N PHE A 32 9.55 -10.71 6.76
CA PHE A 32 10.20 -9.56 6.12
C PHE A 32 9.35 -8.32 6.27
N ASP A 33 9.96 -7.17 6.07
CA ASP A 33 9.26 -5.90 6.03
C ASP A 33 9.37 -5.26 4.64
N LEU A 34 8.43 -4.36 4.36
CA LEU A 34 8.56 -3.43 3.23
C LEU A 34 8.84 -2.03 3.75
N ALA A 35 9.71 -1.33 3.04
CA ALA A 35 10.06 0.05 3.31
C ALA A 35 9.90 0.89 2.04
N ASP A 36 9.18 2.02 2.18
CA ASP A 36 9.08 3.02 1.12
C ASP A 36 10.19 4.06 1.25
N GLY A 37 10.70 4.55 0.09
CA GLY A 37 11.75 5.57 0.04
C GLY A 37 13.16 5.08 0.37
N HIS A 38 13.41 3.79 0.39
CA HIS A 38 14.72 3.15 0.56
C HIS A 38 15.28 2.64 -0.77
N ASP A 39 16.58 2.36 -0.81
CA ASP A 39 17.24 1.76 -1.99
C ASP A 39 16.72 0.34 -2.29
N THR A 40 16.26 -0.37 -1.26
CA THR A 40 15.62 -1.68 -1.34
C THR A 40 14.20 -1.61 -0.78
N MET A 41 13.27 -2.32 -1.41
CA MET A 41 11.88 -2.40 -0.96
C MET A 41 11.71 -3.42 0.16
N ILE A 42 12.44 -4.53 0.07
CA ILE A 42 12.43 -5.61 1.08
C ILE A 42 13.57 -5.37 2.06
N VAL A 43 13.23 -5.27 3.33
CA VAL A 43 14.18 -5.05 4.42
C VAL A 43 14.00 -6.10 5.51
N ALA A 44 14.95 -6.17 6.44
CA ALA A 44 14.90 -7.09 7.55
C ALA A 44 13.65 -6.86 8.42
N TYR A 45 13.07 -7.94 8.93
CA TYR A 45 11.91 -7.89 9.81
C TYR A 45 12.14 -6.97 11.02
N GLY A 46 11.19 -6.08 11.27
CA GLY A 46 11.28 -5.04 12.30
C GLY A 46 11.95 -3.75 11.86
N SER A 47 12.39 -3.62 10.60
CA SER A 47 13.10 -2.45 10.07
C SER A 47 12.32 -1.59 9.10
N GLY A 48 11.17 -2.09 8.62
CA GLY A 48 10.36 -1.43 7.59
C GLY A 48 9.09 -0.79 8.14
N ASN A 49 8.21 -0.45 7.22
CA ASN A 49 6.96 0.24 7.50
C ASN A 49 5.77 -0.72 7.67
N VAL A 50 5.82 -1.87 7.03
CA VAL A 50 4.84 -2.94 7.14
C VAL A 50 5.54 -4.27 7.25
N SER A 51 5.12 -5.10 8.21
CA SER A 51 5.71 -6.41 8.49
C SER A 51 4.80 -7.52 7.97
N PHE A 52 5.42 -8.52 7.35
CA PHE A 52 4.77 -9.75 6.91
C PHE A 52 5.28 -10.94 7.73
N ASP A 53 4.35 -11.79 8.19
CA ASP A 53 4.64 -13.06 8.87
C ASP A 53 3.91 -14.18 8.15
N ARG A 54 4.63 -15.07 7.48
CA ARG A 54 4.12 -16.07 6.55
C ARG A 54 4.15 -17.46 7.16
N SER A 55 3.20 -18.27 6.77
CA SER A 55 3.09 -19.65 7.24
C SER A 55 3.89 -20.65 6.40
N CYS A 56 4.23 -20.32 5.16
CA CYS A 56 4.97 -21.19 4.26
C CYS A 56 6.02 -20.45 3.43
N ARG A 57 7.10 -21.14 3.11
CA ARG A 57 8.14 -20.64 2.19
C ARG A 57 7.70 -20.84 0.76
N THR A 58 7.44 -19.73 0.08
CA THR A 58 7.28 -19.63 -1.37
C THR A 58 7.96 -18.35 -1.80
N ILE A 59 8.26 -18.20 -3.07
CA ILE A 59 8.82 -16.95 -3.58
C ILE A 59 7.73 -15.89 -3.59
N VAL A 60 7.93 -14.83 -2.82
CA VAL A 60 7.11 -13.60 -2.87
C VAL A 60 7.79 -12.61 -3.77
N GLN A 61 7.03 -12.09 -4.71
CA GLN A 61 7.43 -10.98 -5.56
C GLN A 61 6.87 -9.69 -5.01
N VAL A 62 7.72 -8.68 -4.89
CA VAL A 62 7.36 -7.30 -4.53
C VAL A 62 7.64 -6.40 -5.72
N ILE A 63 6.70 -5.56 -6.09
CA ILE A 63 6.83 -4.56 -7.16
C ILE A 63 6.57 -3.18 -6.55
N GLY A 64 7.51 -2.25 -6.73
CA GLY A 64 7.34 -0.84 -6.40
C GLY A 64 6.45 -0.15 -7.44
N TYR A 65 5.14 -0.22 -7.24
CA TYR A 65 4.18 0.23 -8.24
C TYR A 65 4.16 1.76 -8.38
N GLU A 66 4.29 2.50 -7.27
CA GLU A 66 4.47 3.95 -7.36
C GLU A 66 5.73 4.32 -8.15
N GLY A 67 6.87 3.68 -7.87
CA GLY A 67 8.10 3.87 -8.59
C GLY A 67 7.98 3.58 -10.09
N TYR A 68 7.30 2.49 -10.45
CA TYR A 68 6.98 2.15 -11.83
C TYR A 68 6.16 3.25 -12.52
N LEU A 69 5.08 3.74 -11.89
CA LEU A 69 4.26 4.81 -12.46
C LEU A 69 5.02 6.12 -12.58
N ASN A 70 5.91 6.44 -11.64
CA ASN A 70 6.78 7.60 -11.70
C ASN A 70 7.74 7.53 -12.91
N GLY A 71 8.13 6.35 -13.36
CA GLY A 71 8.89 6.14 -14.58
C GLY A 71 8.18 6.65 -15.85
N TRP A 72 6.86 6.80 -15.84
CA TRP A 72 6.04 7.36 -16.91
C TRP A 72 5.87 8.88 -16.83
N ALA A 73 6.66 9.55 -15.97
CA ALA A 73 6.59 11.01 -15.82
C ALA A 73 6.78 11.72 -17.16
N GLY A 74 5.95 12.73 -17.41
CA GLY A 74 5.92 13.50 -18.64
C GLY A 74 5.09 12.91 -19.78
N THR A 75 4.57 11.69 -19.66
CA THR A 75 3.63 11.12 -20.65
C THR A 75 2.17 11.56 -20.42
N GLY A 76 1.88 12.11 -19.24
CA GLY A 76 0.52 12.43 -18.80
C GLY A 76 -0.24 11.25 -18.18
N PHE A 77 0.28 10.04 -18.32
CA PHE A 77 -0.35 8.83 -17.75
C PHE A 77 -0.35 8.83 -16.22
N GLU A 78 0.77 9.25 -15.62
CA GLU A 78 0.92 9.34 -14.17
C GLU A 78 0.24 10.55 -13.54
N ARG A 79 0.01 11.61 -14.33
CA ARG A 79 -0.44 12.90 -13.82
C ARG A 79 -1.81 12.83 -13.13
N GLY A 80 -1.81 13.02 -11.82
CA GLY A 80 -3.03 13.04 -11.00
C GLY A 80 -3.65 11.67 -10.77
N ARG A 81 -3.02 10.59 -11.27
CA ARG A 81 -3.44 9.22 -11.02
C ARG A 81 -3.06 8.82 -9.61
N LEU A 82 -4.04 8.43 -8.84
CA LEU A 82 -3.83 7.86 -7.51
C LEU A 82 -3.31 6.44 -7.66
N ARG A 83 -2.37 6.02 -6.80
CA ARG A 83 -1.69 4.74 -6.87
C ARG A 83 -1.26 4.28 -5.50
N CYS A 84 -1.16 2.97 -5.31
CA CYS A 84 -0.54 2.38 -4.13
C CYS A 84 0.99 2.28 -4.30
N ASP A 85 1.68 2.05 -3.20
CA ASP A 85 3.15 1.94 -3.18
C ASP A 85 3.61 0.62 -3.76
N PHE A 86 3.02 -0.51 -3.30
CA PHE A 86 3.50 -1.85 -3.64
C PHE A 86 2.41 -2.79 -4.16
N ILE A 87 2.85 -3.70 -5.04
CA ILE A 87 2.13 -4.92 -5.38
C ILE A 87 2.96 -6.09 -4.84
N VAL A 88 2.34 -6.95 -4.01
CA VAL A 88 2.99 -8.10 -3.38
C VAL A 88 2.20 -9.36 -3.71
N TYR A 89 2.87 -10.41 -4.20
CA TYR A 89 2.16 -11.64 -4.53
C TYR A 89 3.03 -12.89 -4.40
N ASP A 90 2.39 -14.02 -4.12
CA ASP A 90 3.00 -15.35 -4.16
C ASP A 90 3.23 -15.76 -5.62
N ALA A 91 4.51 -15.82 -6.03
CA ALA A 91 4.90 -16.07 -7.40
C ALA A 91 4.86 -17.56 -7.80
N GLU A 92 4.73 -18.47 -6.84
CA GLU A 92 4.78 -19.91 -7.08
C GLU A 92 3.41 -20.59 -7.01
N LYS A 93 2.63 -20.30 -5.96
CA LYS A 93 1.38 -21.01 -5.68
C LYS A 93 0.12 -20.21 -5.92
N ASN A 94 0.26 -18.91 -6.27
CA ASN A 94 -0.86 -17.99 -6.38
C ASN A 94 -1.73 -17.92 -5.10
N GLY A 95 -1.12 -18.08 -3.94
CA GLY A 95 -1.83 -18.08 -2.66
C GLY A 95 -2.45 -16.71 -2.36
N PHE A 96 -1.73 -15.64 -2.60
CA PHE A 96 -2.20 -14.29 -2.32
C PHE A 96 -1.70 -13.25 -3.32
N PHE A 97 -2.50 -12.18 -3.46
CA PHE A 97 -2.18 -10.95 -4.18
C PHE A 97 -2.58 -9.74 -3.34
N ILE A 98 -1.66 -8.84 -3.09
CA ILE A 98 -1.84 -7.70 -2.19
C ILE A 98 -1.50 -6.40 -2.91
N LEU A 99 -2.40 -5.42 -2.85
CA LEU A 99 -2.10 -4.01 -3.12
C LEU A 99 -1.85 -3.34 -1.77
N ASN A 100 -0.65 -2.84 -1.55
CA ASN A 100 -0.28 -2.19 -0.30
C ASN A 100 -0.04 -0.70 -0.49
N GLU A 101 -0.71 0.10 0.33
CA GLU A 101 -0.48 1.54 0.48
C GLU A 101 0.04 1.82 1.87
N GLN A 102 1.16 2.51 1.94
CA GLN A 102 1.80 2.93 3.18
C GLN A 102 1.50 4.40 3.47
N THR A 103 1.14 4.72 4.68
CA THR A 103 0.90 6.11 5.07
C THR A 103 1.44 6.42 6.44
N SER A 104 1.95 7.62 6.62
CA SER A 104 2.38 8.12 7.92
C SER A 104 1.42 9.17 8.45
N ALA A 105 1.27 9.22 9.76
CA ALA A 105 0.40 10.15 10.43
C ALA A 105 1.03 10.66 11.73
N THR A 106 0.91 11.96 11.98
CA THR A 106 1.42 12.57 13.20
C THR A 106 0.35 12.52 14.29
N GLY A 107 0.63 11.84 15.39
CA GLY A 107 -0.25 11.71 16.56
C GLY A 107 -1.34 10.66 16.41
N SER A 108 -2.30 10.82 15.52
CA SER A 108 -3.38 9.86 15.34
C SER A 108 -3.91 9.87 13.91
N ILE A 109 -4.09 8.70 13.33
CA ILE A 109 -4.67 8.58 12.00
C ILE A 109 -6.13 9.03 11.96
N ARG A 110 -6.86 8.88 13.05
CA ARG A 110 -8.26 9.32 13.19
C ARG A 110 -8.40 10.84 13.25
N ASN A 111 -7.38 11.56 13.79
CA ASN A 111 -7.39 13.01 13.92
C ASN A 111 -6.86 13.73 12.67
N LEU A 112 -6.46 13.00 11.65
CA LEU A 112 -5.86 13.54 10.43
C LEU A 112 -6.86 13.79 9.32
N GLN A 113 -8.07 14.00 9.67
CA GLN A 113 -9.11 14.46 8.77
C GLN A 113 -8.95 15.95 8.45
N LYS A 114 -7.73 16.37 8.07
CA LYS A 114 -7.58 17.65 7.39
C LYS A 114 -7.89 17.41 5.92
N PRO A 115 -9.02 17.93 5.44
CA PRO A 115 -9.36 17.82 4.05
C PRO A 115 -8.25 18.46 3.21
N ILE A 116 -7.87 17.82 2.12
CA ILE A 116 -6.90 18.38 1.18
C ILE A 116 -7.65 19.40 0.32
N LEU A 117 -7.34 20.67 0.52
CA LEU A 117 -7.87 21.74 -0.33
C LEU A 117 -7.12 21.73 -1.67
N ASP A 118 -7.84 21.52 -2.75
CA ASP A 118 -7.31 21.73 -4.09
C ASP A 118 -7.15 23.24 -4.31
N LYS A 119 -5.91 23.71 -4.36
CA LYS A 119 -5.57 25.13 -4.50
C LYS A 119 -6.05 25.75 -5.81
N LYS A 120 -6.34 24.95 -6.85
CA LYS A 120 -6.78 25.43 -8.15
C LYS A 120 -8.31 25.56 -8.24
N THR A 121 -9.02 24.58 -7.68
CA THR A 121 -10.48 24.52 -7.79
C THR A 121 -11.20 25.01 -6.54
N GLY A 122 -10.50 25.15 -5.41
CA GLY A 122 -11.08 25.44 -4.11
C GLY A 122 -11.88 24.28 -3.49
N ASN A 123 -11.95 23.15 -4.19
CA ASN A 123 -12.70 21.98 -3.73
C ASN A 123 -11.91 21.19 -2.68
N VAL A 124 -12.64 20.63 -1.74
CA VAL A 124 -12.07 19.71 -0.76
C VAL A 124 -11.96 18.32 -1.37
N ARG A 125 -10.74 17.79 -1.44
CA ARG A 125 -10.47 16.39 -1.81
C ARG A 125 -10.22 15.60 -0.54
N PHE A 126 -10.74 14.37 -0.51
CA PHE A 126 -10.59 13.45 0.62
C PHE A 126 -11.02 14.06 1.97
N PRO A 127 -12.30 14.45 2.12
CA PRO A 127 -12.80 14.99 3.38
C PRO A 127 -12.70 14.01 4.55
N GLY A 128 -12.66 12.69 4.29
CA GLY A 128 -12.36 11.63 5.25
C GLY A 128 -10.89 11.50 5.62
N GLY A 129 -10.01 12.37 5.06
CA GLY A 129 -8.59 12.42 5.39
C GLY A 129 -7.78 11.26 4.84
N LYS A 130 -6.88 10.70 5.66
CA LYS A 130 -5.92 9.66 5.24
C LYS A 130 -6.62 8.36 4.83
N TYR A 131 -7.65 7.95 5.52
CA TYR A 131 -8.40 6.72 5.19
C TYR A 131 -9.01 6.81 3.80
N GLU A 132 -9.76 7.85 3.54
CA GLU A 132 -10.40 8.07 2.23
C GLU A 132 -9.36 8.21 1.10
N LYS A 133 -8.24 8.89 1.38
CA LYS A 133 -7.15 9.00 0.41
C LYS A 133 -6.58 7.64 0.05
N VAL A 134 -6.28 6.80 1.05
CA VAL A 134 -5.73 5.45 0.82
C VAL A 134 -6.72 4.56 0.08
N GLU A 135 -7.99 4.57 0.49
CA GLU A 135 -9.04 3.83 -0.22
C GLU A 135 -9.12 4.25 -1.70
N ALA A 136 -9.06 5.55 -1.97
CA ALA A 136 -9.07 6.06 -3.33
C ALA A 136 -7.81 5.65 -4.13
N GLN A 137 -6.63 5.59 -3.51
CA GLN A 137 -5.38 5.12 -4.13
C GLN A 137 -5.48 3.64 -4.50
N LEU A 138 -5.97 2.80 -3.59
CA LEU A 138 -6.15 1.37 -3.81
C LEU A 138 -7.21 1.09 -4.90
N ILE A 139 -8.35 1.78 -4.86
CA ILE A 139 -9.41 1.66 -5.87
C ILE A 139 -8.90 2.07 -7.25
N GLU A 140 -8.20 3.19 -7.36
CA GLU A 140 -7.69 3.66 -8.65
C GLU A 140 -6.58 2.74 -9.19
N THR A 141 -5.71 2.23 -8.32
CA THR A 141 -4.73 1.20 -8.69
C THR A 141 -5.43 -0.03 -9.26
N LEU A 142 -6.42 -0.55 -8.55
CA LEU A 142 -7.17 -1.73 -8.96
C LEU A 142 -7.86 -1.52 -10.30
N ARG A 143 -8.53 -0.39 -10.50
CA ARG A 143 -9.16 -0.02 -11.78
C ARG A 143 -8.15 0.07 -12.91
N THR A 144 -6.98 0.68 -12.65
CA THR A 144 -5.92 0.80 -13.66
C THR A 144 -5.39 -0.56 -14.09
N LEU A 145 -5.19 -1.48 -13.15
CA LEU A 145 -4.70 -2.83 -13.43
C LEU A 145 -5.76 -3.69 -14.12
N LYS A 146 -7.00 -3.68 -13.63
CA LYS A 146 -8.10 -4.48 -14.20
C LYS A 146 -8.57 -4.00 -15.58
N ALA A 147 -8.30 -2.76 -15.96
CA ALA A 147 -8.57 -2.29 -17.30
C ALA A 147 -7.73 -3.03 -18.37
N VAL A 148 -6.61 -3.67 -17.97
CA VAL A 148 -5.74 -4.47 -18.84
C VAL A 148 -6.15 -5.94 -18.73
N PRO A 149 -6.75 -6.58 -19.76
CA PRO A 149 -7.33 -7.92 -19.66
C PRO A 149 -6.36 -9.00 -19.17
N ASP A 150 -5.10 -8.94 -19.63
CA ASP A 150 -4.09 -9.93 -19.24
C ASP A 150 -3.67 -9.77 -17.76
N ILE A 151 -3.67 -8.54 -17.26
CA ILE A 151 -3.41 -8.25 -15.83
C ILE A 151 -4.60 -8.70 -14.98
N GLU A 152 -5.82 -8.43 -15.40
CA GLU A 152 -7.03 -8.91 -14.72
C GLU A 152 -7.01 -10.43 -14.62
N THR A 153 -6.80 -11.12 -15.75
CA THR A 153 -6.68 -12.59 -15.79
C THR A 153 -5.55 -13.11 -14.88
N PHE A 154 -4.44 -12.38 -14.80
CA PHE A 154 -3.37 -12.72 -13.89
C PHE A 154 -3.81 -12.62 -12.43
N MET A 155 -4.49 -11.53 -12.04
CA MET A 155 -4.97 -11.32 -10.67
C MET A 155 -6.05 -12.32 -10.25
N GLU A 156 -6.87 -12.81 -11.19
CA GLU A 156 -7.91 -13.81 -10.91
C GLU A 156 -7.37 -15.18 -10.50
N LYS A 157 -6.11 -15.48 -10.79
CA LYS A 157 -5.47 -16.74 -10.40
C LYS A 157 -5.25 -16.87 -8.89
N PHE A 158 -5.24 -15.76 -8.17
CA PHE A 158 -4.90 -15.76 -6.75
C PHE A 158 -6.11 -16.10 -5.88
N VAL A 159 -5.87 -16.99 -4.92
CA VAL A 159 -6.91 -17.48 -3.99
C VAL A 159 -7.38 -16.36 -3.08
N ARG A 160 -6.45 -15.58 -2.53
CA ARG A 160 -6.73 -14.46 -1.66
C ARG A 160 -6.26 -13.15 -2.27
N LYS A 161 -7.13 -12.16 -2.30
CA LYS A 161 -6.84 -10.83 -2.83
C LYS A 161 -7.11 -9.78 -1.76
N VAL A 162 -6.09 -8.97 -1.44
CA VAL A 162 -6.13 -8.02 -0.32
C VAL A 162 -5.71 -6.63 -0.78
N CYS A 163 -6.45 -5.64 -0.37
CA CYS A 163 -6.04 -4.24 -0.35
C CYS A 163 -5.65 -3.90 1.10
N LEU A 164 -4.36 -3.66 1.31
CA LEU A 164 -3.77 -3.47 2.63
C LEU A 164 -3.33 -2.03 2.82
N MET A 165 -3.95 -1.33 3.77
CA MET A 165 -3.45 -0.06 4.26
C MET A 165 -2.53 -0.31 5.44
N SER A 166 -1.27 0.04 5.32
CA SER A 166 -0.34 0.07 6.45
C SER A 166 -0.06 1.51 6.89
N TYR A 167 0.01 1.74 8.19
CA TYR A 167 0.21 3.10 8.69
C TYR A 167 1.19 3.16 9.84
N ILE A 168 1.98 4.24 9.85
CA ILE A 168 2.90 4.58 10.91
C ILE A 168 2.38 5.81 11.64
N LEU A 169 2.31 5.74 12.97
CA LEU A 169 2.06 6.89 13.81
C LEU A 169 3.41 7.49 14.23
N THR A 170 3.62 8.74 13.88
CA THR A 170 4.84 9.49 14.24
C THR A 170 4.53 10.60 15.21
N CYS A 171 5.52 11.00 15.97
CA CYS A 171 5.47 12.22 16.77
C CYS A 171 5.84 13.43 15.91
N ARG A 172 5.28 14.60 16.26
CA ARG A 172 5.84 15.86 15.78
C ARG A 172 7.19 16.06 16.43
N GLU A 173 8.12 16.69 15.69
CA GLU A 173 9.30 17.25 16.33
C GLU A 173 8.84 18.28 17.37
N GLU A 174 9.00 17.94 18.61
CA GLU A 174 8.64 18.81 19.74
C GLU A 174 9.89 19.57 20.19
N LYS A 175 9.66 20.77 20.73
CA LYS A 175 10.76 21.67 21.13
C LYS A 175 11.38 21.32 22.50
N ASP A 176 10.77 20.39 23.21
CA ASP A 176 11.22 19.98 24.54
C ASP A 176 10.99 18.48 24.78
N GLU A 177 11.85 17.88 25.62
CA GLU A 177 11.87 16.45 25.93
C GLU A 177 10.55 15.94 26.56
N VAL A 178 9.84 16.78 27.29
CA VAL A 178 8.59 16.39 27.96
C VAL A 178 7.47 16.23 26.93
N SER A 179 7.40 17.13 25.97
CA SER A 179 6.43 17.06 24.87
C SER A 179 6.71 15.87 23.95
N GLU A 180 7.98 15.59 23.67
CA GLU A 180 8.41 14.41 22.92
C GLU A 180 8.05 13.11 23.64
N ALA A 181 8.33 13.01 24.93
CA ALA A 181 7.96 11.85 25.74
C ALA A 181 6.45 11.62 25.78
N ARG A 182 5.64 12.68 25.91
CA ARG A 182 4.17 12.60 25.86
C ARG A 182 3.67 12.12 24.50
N CYS A 183 4.23 12.64 23.42
CA CYS A 183 3.88 12.25 22.07
C CYS A 183 4.20 10.76 21.84
N THR A 184 5.40 10.33 22.21
CA THR A 184 5.82 8.92 22.11
C THR A 184 4.91 8.00 22.90
N PHE A 185 4.53 8.37 24.13
CA PHE A 185 3.60 7.60 24.94
C PHE A 185 2.22 7.50 24.27
N THR A 186 1.72 8.63 23.73
CA THR A 186 0.41 8.67 23.05
C THR A 186 0.39 7.78 21.82
N VAL A 187 1.46 7.81 21.01
CA VAL A 187 1.59 6.96 19.81
C VAL A 187 1.59 5.48 20.22
N ARG A 188 2.42 5.10 21.20
CA ARG A 188 2.47 3.71 21.70
C ARG A 188 1.14 3.25 22.27
N TYR A 189 0.46 4.08 23.06
CA TYR A 189 -0.83 3.77 23.64
C TYR A 189 -1.87 3.50 22.54
N ARG A 190 -1.92 4.32 21.49
CA ARG A 190 -2.86 4.14 20.39
C ARG A 190 -2.57 2.91 19.53
N GLN A 191 -1.29 2.54 19.39
CA GLN A 191 -0.92 1.29 18.72
C GLN A 191 -1.41 0.08 19.53
N VAL A 192 -1.27 0.12 20.86
CA VAL A 192 -1.79 -0.94 21.73
C VAL A 192 -3.32 -0.98 21.67
N GLU A 193 -3.98 0.17 21.78
CA GLU A 193 -5.45 0.28 21.70
C GLU A 193 -5.98 -0.29 20.37
N ALA A 194 -5.36 -0.01 19.24
CA ALA A 194 -5.76 -0.54 17.94
C ALA A 194 -5.67 -2.08 17.88
N ARG A 195 -4.66 -2.66 18.53
CA ARG A 195 -4.51 -4.11 18.66
C ARG A 195 -5.57 -4.72 19.58
N GLU A 196 -5.79 -4.12 20.74
CA GLU A 196 -6.76 -4.60 21.75
C GLU A 196 -8.21 -4.49 21.23
N THR A 197 -8.53 -3.47 20.46
CA THR A 197 -9.84 -3.30 19.84
C THR A 197 -10.04 -4.14 18.59
N GLY A 198 -9.01 -4.87 18.14
CA GLY A 198 -9.06 -5.70 16.92
C GLY A 198 -9.16 -4.92 15.62
N GLU A 199 -8.81 -3.62 15.63
CA GLU A 199 -8.77 -2.80 14.41
C GLU A 199 -7.59 -3.16 13.51
N ASP A 200 -6.46 -3.60 14.09
CA ASP A 200 -5.30 -4.07 13.35
C ASP A 200 -5.56 -5.42 12.70
N GLY A 201 -5.42 -5.47 11.39
CA GLY A 201 -5.68 -6.65 10.58
C GLY A 201 -7.16 -7.00 10.39
N ALA A 202 -8.08 -6.24 10.99
CA ALA A 202 -9.51 -6.47 10.83
C ALA A 202 -9.97 -6.37 9.38
N LEU A 203 -10.92 -7.22 9.00
CA LEU A 203 -11.62 -7.10 7.72
C LEU A 203 -12.58 -5.91 7.77
N LEU A 204 -12.38 -4.97 6.89
CA LEU A 204 -13.16 -3.74 6.80
C LEU A 204 -14.07 -3.74 5.58
N VAL A 205 -15.14 -2.95 5.63
CA VAL A 205 -16.05 -2.78 4.50
C VAL A 205 -15.62 -1.56 3.70
N CYS A 206 -15.19 -1.80 2.46
CA CYS A 206 -14.99 -0.78 1.45
C CYS A 206 -15.71 -1.23 0.17
N PRO A 207 -16.92 -0.72 -0.13
CA PRO A 207 -17.75 -1.22 -1.23
C PRO A 207 -17.02 -1.26 -2.57
N GLY A 208 -16.16 -0.25 -2.86
CA GLY A 208 -15.41 -0.17 -4.10
C GLY A 208 -14.35 -1.26 -4.27
N LEU A 209 -13.77 -1.76 -3.17
CA LEU A 209 -12.78 -2.84 -3.18
C LEU A 209 -13.46 -4.21 -3.06
N ASN A 210 -14.45 -4.33 -2.18
CA ASN A 210 -15.13 -5.58 -1.94
C ASN A 210 -15.94 -6.06 -3.17
N ALA A 211 -16.53 -5.14 -3.94
CA ALA A 211 -17.22 -5.47 -5.19
C ALA A 211 -16.28 -6.08 -6.24
N GLU A 212 -14.99 -5.77 -6.19
CA GLU A 212 -13.95 -6.31 -7.06
C GLU A 212 -13.32 -7.62 -6.52
N GLY A 213 -13.85 -8.16 -5.42
CA GLY A 213 -13.38 -9.40 -4.80
C GLY A 213 -12.13 -9.25 -3.96
N PHE A 214 -11.81 -8.03 -3.51
CA PHE A 214 -10.68 -7.76 -2.62
C PHE A 214 -11.15 -7.57 -1.17
N GLU A 215 -10.44 -8.21 -0.23
CA GLU A 215 -10.52 -7.85 1.19
C GLU A 215 -9.90 -6.47 1.41
N TYR A 216 -10.49 -5.65 2.29
CA TYR A 216 -9.83 -4.42 2.73
C TYR A 216 -9.41 -4.56 4.18
N ARG A 217 -8.12 -4.33 4.45
CA ARG A 217 -7.54 -4.44 5.79
C ARG A 217 -6.66 -3.25 6.11
N ARG A 218 -6.58 -2.92 7.39
CA ARG A 218 -5.69 -1.88 7.94
C ARG A 218 -4.82 -2.48 9.02
N ILE A 219 -3.54 -2.13 9.00
CA ILE A 219 -2.59 -2.53 10.04
C ILE A 219 -1.73 -1.35 10.47
N SER A 220 -1.40 -1.30 11.75
CA SER A 220 -0.45 -0.33 12.31
C SER A 220 0.97 -0.88 12.24
N HIS A 221 1.95 0.02 12.23
CA HIS A 221 3.35 -0.35 12.37
C HIS A 221 3.58 -1.20 13.63
N GLY A 222 4.36 -2.25 13.50
CA GLY A 222 4.60 -3.24 14.56
C GLY A 222 3.55 -4.35 14.66
N TYR A 223 2.53 -4.35 13.79
CA TYR A 223 1.67 -5.50 13.55
C TYR A 223 2.14 -6.24 12.31
N SER A 224 2.17 -7.57 12.38
CA SER A 224 2.56 -8.40 11.24
C SER A 224 1.32 -8.92 10.52
N PHE A 225 1.28 -8.74 9.21
CA PHE A 225 0.22 -9.25 8.36
C PHE A 225 0.54 -10.67 7.91
N CYS A 226 -0.39 -11.61 8.11
CA CYS A 226 -0.30 -12.96 7.57
C CYS A 226 -1.07 -13.04 6.23
N PRO A 227 -0.36 -13.19 5.10
CA PRO A 227 -0.99 -13.21 3.78
C PRO A 227 -1.84 -14.44 3.53
N GLU A 228 -1.51 -15.58 4.15
CA GLU A 228 -2.15 -16.87 3.92
C GLU A 228 -3.37 -17.11 4.82
N GLY A 229 -3.55 -16.34 5.92
CA GLY A 229 -4.53 -16.67 6.94
C GLY A 229 -5.54 -15.62 7.31
#